data_ccba8e6df63bfdef3f33c05b14dcfa88
#
_entry.id   ccba8e6df63bfdef3f33c05b14dcfa88
#
_cell.length_a   1.000
_cell.length_b   1.000
_cell.length_c   1.000
_cell.angle_alpha   90.00
_cell.angle_beta   90.00
_cell.angle_gamma   90.00
#
_symmetry.space_group_name_H-M   'P 1'
#
loop_
_entity.id
_entity.type
_entity.pdbx_description
1 polymer ?
#
loop_
_entity_poly.entity_id
_entity_poly.type
_entity_poly.pdbx_seq_one_letter_code
_entity_poly.pdbx_strand_id
1 'polypeptide(L)'
;VTGCLLFFKSEKDIKENFIFLVEYWFYLPVDSFNECDWVDFLRTKRIDDASHQGINSYVIMTTLDCNARCFYCYEKGTPRISMTEKNALVTSEYIQRHSTNKVKLTWFGGEPLLNTVVMDLICQKLNDFGISYFSHIITNGLLFTRNIVNKAINVWKLKRVQITLDGTEQVYLRAKAYVNSQGSEFQIVLDNIEALLNSKIAVNIRLNQDAYNTEDLLELLAILHNRLGTNPYLTIYNHLLFNFEGDYTQEQIGCYYKLKNKLTVLEYIKGYKLPNGMTDHQCMADSSHSLVITPSGIIGKCEHFTEEKMIGSIFTEDIDSSVLKMWNERYDKQKECNLCPLYPTCIRIKMCPNQKKHCSDFYRKDRMESLNIAIKYCYKEWKIHKAELTGLEN
;
A
#
# COMPACT_ATOMS: atom_id res chain seq x y z
N VAL A 1 21.22 -14.70 -1.36
CA VAL A 1 21.93 -15.51 -0.34
C VAL A 1 22.49 -14.63 0.78
N THR A 2 23.06 -13.45 0.47
CA THR A 2 23.64 -12.55 1.48
C THR A 2 22.64 -12.06 2.53
N GLY A 3 21.37 -11.84 2.19
CA GLY A 3 20.33 -11.43 3.16
C GLY A 3 19.93 -12.54 4.14
N CYS A 4 19.98 -13.79 3.70
CA CYS A 4 19.62 -14.95 4.52
C CYS A 4 20.72 -15.29 5.54
N LEU A 5 22.00 -15.06 5.19
CA LEU A 5 23.16 -15.27 6.07
C LEU A 5 23.17 -14.33 7.29
N LEU A 6 22.48 -13.20 7.23
CA LEU A 6 22.32 -12.31 8.39
C LEU A 6 21.34 -12.86 9.44
N PHE A 7 20.46 -13.77 9.05
CA PHE A 7 19.45 -14.36 9.93
C PHE A 7 19.91 -15.67 10.55
N PHE A 8 20.56 -16.53 9.76
CA PHE A 8 21.14 -17.81 10.20
C PHE A 8 22.65 -17.63 10.40
N LYS A 9 23.08 -17.59 11.67
CA LYS A 9 24.45 -17.22 12.06
C LYS A 9 25.44 -18.34 11.97
N SER A 10 25.00 -19.59 11.77
CA SER A 10 25.86 -20.76 11.72
C SER A 10 25.39 -21.78 10.67
N GLU A 11 26.31 -22.65 10.24
CA GLU A 11 26.01 -23.77 9.35
C GLU A 11 24.97 -24.73 10.00
N LYS A 12 25.00 -24.85 11.32
CA LYS A 12 24.04 -25.62 12.08
C LYS A 12 22.63 -25.03 11.94
N ASP A 13 22.47 -23.71 12.09
CA ASP A 13 21.20 -23.04 11.93
C ASP A 13 20.62 -23.23 10.52
N ILE A 14 21.48 -23.21 9.49
CA ILE A 14 21.07 -23.44 8.10
C ILE A 14 20.55 -24.86 7.93
N LYS A 15 21.28 -25.88 8.48
CA LYS A 15 20.86 -27.28 8.38
C LYS A 15 19.53 -27.55 9.10
N GLU A 16 19.36 -26.99 10.30
CA GLU A 16 18.13 -27.15 11.09
C GLU A 16 16.89 -26.51 10.44
N ASN A 17 17.08 -25.49 9.62
CA ASN A 17 16.00 -24.74 8.99
C ASN A 17 15.98 -24.92 7.46
N PHE A 18 16.65 -25.93 6.94
CA PHE A 18 16.81 -26.18 5.50
C PHE A 18 15.47 -26.22 4.75
N ILE A 19 14.44 -26.88 5.31
CA ILE A 19 13.13 -27.00 4.68
C ILE A 19 12.51 -25.60 4.49
N PHE A 20 12.55 -24.73 5.52
CA PHE A 20 12.09 -23.35 5.41
C PHE A 20 12.81 -22.59 4.29
N LEU A 21 14.13 -22.74 4.21
CA LEU A 21 14.95 -22.06 3.20
C LEU A 21 14.58 -22.50 1.77
N VAL A 22 14.27 -23.77 1.57
CA VAL A 22 13.83 -24.31 0.28
C VAL A 22 12.40 -23.87 -0.05
N GLU A 23 11.46 -24.00 0.88
CA GLU A 23 10.05 -23.64 0.67
C GLU A 23 9.86 -22.16 0.31
N TYR A 24 10.68 -21.28 0.88
CA TYR A 24 10.65 -19.83 0.61
C TYR A 24 11.70 -19.36 -0.40
N TRP A 25 12.34 -20.29 -1.11
CA TRP A 25 13.29 -20.02 -2.21
C TRP A 25 14.55 -19.26 -1.78
N PHE A 26 14.91 -19.31 -0.51
CA PHE A 26 16.18 -18.75 -0.03
C PHE A 26 17.38 -19.66 -0.30
N TYR A 27 17.14 -20.93 -0.61
CA TYR A 27 18.15 -21.91 -0.95
C TYR A 27 17.76 -22.61 -2.26
N LEU A 28 18.65 -22.51 -3.25
CA LEU A 28 18.50 -23.10 -4.56
C LEU A 28 19.71 -23.98 -4.90
N PRO A 29 19.54 -25.10 -5.62
CA PRO A 29 20.65 -25.96 -6.03
C PRO A 29 21.64 -25.19 -6.91
N VAL A 30 22.95 -25.28 -6.60
CA VAL A 30 24.01 -24.51 -7.25
C VAL A 30 24.28 -24.96 -8.68
N ASP A 31 24.08 -26.26 -8.97
CA ASP A 31 24.61 -26.90 -10.19
C ASP A 31 23.78 -26.65 -11.47
N SER A 32 22.63 -25.98 -11.37
CA SER A 32 21.75 -25.74 -12.52
C SER A 32 21.11 -24.35 -12.56
N PHE A 33 21.57 -23.41 -11.73
CA PHE A 33 20.87 -22.16 -11.50
C PHE A 33 21.78 -20.95 -11.66
N ASN A 34 21.57 -20.19 -12.72
CA ASN A 34 22.13 -18.85 -12.85
C ASN A 34 21.10 -17.83 -12.34
N GLU A 35 21.37 -17.21 -11.19
CA GLU A 35 20.46 -16.23 -10.57
C GLU A 35 20.15 -15.04 -11.50
N CYS A 36 21.12 -14.59 -12.28
CA CYS A 36 20.92 -13.49 -13.22
C CYS A 36 19.96 -13.87 -14.36
N ASP A 37 20.15 -15.04 -14.95
CA ASP A 37 19.28 -15.52 -16.03
C ASP A 37 17.87 -15.79 -15.53
N TRP A 38 17.71 -16.32 -14.31
CA TRP A 38 16.42 -16.52 -13.68
C TRP A 38 15.70 -15.22 -13.40
N VAL A 39 16.41 -14.22 -12.89
CA VAL A 39 15.87 -12.88 -12.66
C VAL A 39 15.40 -12.24 -13.96
N ASP A 40 16.17 -12.36 -15.04
CA ASP A 40 15.80 -11.83 -16.34
C ASP A 40 14.65 -12.65 -16.98
N PHE A 41 14.60 -13.96 -16.79
CA PHE A 41 13.48 -14.81 -17.15
C PHE A 41 12.18 -14.42 -16.42
N LEU A 42 12.22 -14.24 -15.11
CA LEU A 42 11.06 -13.81 -14.32
C LEU A 42 10.53 -12.44 -14.76
N ARG A 43 11.42 -11.55 -15.17
CA ARG A 43 11.04 -10.24 -15.73
C ARG A 43 10.37 -10.35 -17.08
N THR A 44 10.92 -11.18 -17.96
CA THR A 44 10.34 -11.43 -19.28
C THR A 44 8.98 -12.09 -19.15
N LYS A 45 8.88 -13.14 -18.33
CA LYS A 45 7.61 -13.83 -18.05
C LYS A 45 6.57 -12.89 -17.46
N ARG A 46 6.95 -11.98 -16.59
CA ARG A 46 6.07 -10.96 -16.02
C ARG A 46 5.47 -10.05 -17.08
N ILE A 47 6.24 -9.67 -18.10
CA ILE A 47 5.76 -8.85 -19.22
C ILE A 47 4.79 -9.65 -20.08
N ASP A 48 5.07 -10.93 -20.33
CA ASP A 48 4.25 -11.82 -21.16
C ASP A 48 2.93 -12.21 -20.46
N ASP A 49 2.97 -12.57 -19.17
CA ASP A 49 1.78 -12.89 -18.37
C ASP A 49 0.83 -11.69 -18.24
N ALA A 50 1.38 -10.48 -18.34
CA ALA A 50 0.63 -9.23 -18.31
C ALA A 50 -0.37 -9.07 -19.47
N SER A 51 -0.12 -9.73 -20.60
CA SER A 51 -0.94 -9.60 -21.81
C SER A 51 -2.22 -10.45 -21.78
N HIS A 52 -2.34 -11.41 -20.86
CA HIS A 52 -3.35 -12.49 -20.95
C HIS A 52 -4.35 -12.54 -19.79
N GLN A 53 -4.21 -11.72 -18.76
CA GLN A 53 -5.12 -11.71 -17.60
C GLN A 53 -5.76 -10.32 -17.43
N GLY A 54 -7.08 -10.28 -17.29
CA GLY A 54 -7.83 -9.04 -17.10
C GLY A 54 -7.42 -8.26 -15.83
N ILE A 55 -7.90 -7.06 -15.72
CA ILE A 55 -7.64 -6.18 -14.56
C ILE A 55 -8.30 -6.78 -13.32
N ASN A 56 -7.56 -6.83 -12.22
CA ASN A 56 -8.04 -7.35 -10.94
C ASN A 56 -7.97 -6.34 -9.78
N SER A 57 -7.41 -5.15 -10.02
CA SER A 57 -7.26 -4.11 -9.01
C SER A 57 -7.56 -2.72 -9.56
N TYR A 58 -8.51 -2.04 -8.95
CA TYR A 58 -8.90 -0.68 -9.32
C TYR A 58 -8.75 0.26 -8.14
N VAL A 59 -8.05 1.38 -8.35
CA VAL A 59 -8.13 2.54 -7.47
C VAL A 59 -9.19 3.47 -8.07
N ILE A 60 -10.27 3.69 -7.35
CA ILE A 60 -11.39 4.52 -7.79
C ILE A 60 -11.39 5.81 -6.97
N MET A 61 -11.12 6.92 -7.63
CA MET A 61 -11.18 8.24 -7.02
C MET A 61 -12.63 8.72 -7.09
N THR A 62 -13.35 8.61 -5.98
CA THR A 62 -14.77 8.97 -5.91
C THR A 62 -14.99 10.47 -5.99
N THR A 63 -14.02 11.25 -5.51
CA THR A 63 -13.99 12.72 -5.55
C THR A 63 -12.57 13.23 -5.37
N LEU A 64 -12.28 14.40 -5.93
CA LEU A 64 -11.06 15.19 -5.65
C LEU A 64 -11.32 16.27 -4.58
N ASP A 65 -12.55 16.40 -4.06
CA ASP A 65 -12.82 17.25 -2.92
C ASP A 65 -12.48 16.55 -1.60
N CYS A 66 -12.15 17.34 -0.60
CA CYS A 66 -11.78 16.87 0.73
C CYS A 66 -12.34 17.81 1.79
N ASN A 67 -12.72 17.29 2.94
CA ASN A 67 -13.10 18.07 4.12
C ASN A 67 -11.89 18.57 4.93
N ALA A 68 -10.66 18.26 4.51
CA ALA A 68 -9.41 18.74 5.10
C ALA A 68 -8.59 19.56 4.08
N ARG A 69 -7.61 20.33 4.57
CA ARG A 69 -6.69 21.17 3.77
C ARG A 69 -5.26 20.98 4.25
N CYS A 70 -4.81 19.72 4.25
CA CYS A 70 -3.48 19.34 4.74
C CYS A 70 -2.39 20.12 3.99
N PHE A 71 -1.41 20.67 4.72
CA PHE A 71 -0.36 21.48 4.12
C PHE A 71 0.53 20.69 3.14
N TYR A 72 0.64 19.38 3.36
CA TYR A 72 1.46 18.45 2.56
C TYR A 72 0.68 17.74 1.45
N CYS A 73 -0.59 18.10 1.22
CA CYS A 73 -1.42 17.38 0.25
C CYS A 73 -0.91 17.58 -1.17
N TYR A 74 -0.62 16.49 -1.87
CA TYR A 74 -0.17 16.56 -3.26
C TYR A 74 -1.29 16.91 -4.24
N GLU A 75 -2.56 16.76 -3.84
CA GLU A 75 -3.74 17.20 -4.61
C GLU A 75 -4.07 18.69 -4.41
N LYS A 76 -3.22 19.43 -3.68
CA LYS A 76 -3.42 20.86 -3.47
C LYS A 76 -3.42 21.60 -4.80
N GLY A 77 -4.49 22.36 -5.05
CA GLY A 77 -4.66 23.12 -6.30
C GLY A 77 -5.37 22.35 -7.42
N THR A 78 -5.67 21.05 -7.25
CA THR A 78 -6.47 20.32 -8.24
C THR A 78 -7.94 20.76 -8.19
N PRO A 79 -8.67 20.73 -9.33
CA PRO A 79 -10.11 20.98 -9.36
C PRO A 79 -10.88 20.01 -8.47
N ARG A 80 -11.84 20.51 -7.69
CA ARG A 80 -12.68 19.69 -6.80
C ARG A 80 -13.83 19.04 -7.58
N ILE A 81 -13.53 17.96 -8.28
CA ILE A 81 -14.46 17.23 -9.11
C ILE A 81 -14.92 15.99 -8.36
N SER A 82 -16.22 15.73 -8.31
CA SER A 82 -16.79 14.50 -7.78
C SER A 82 -17.32 13.61 -8.90
N MET A 83 -17.18 12.31 -8.74
CA MET A 83 -17.74 11.32 -9.65
C MET A 83 -19.28 11.45 -9.64
N THR A 84 -19.87 11.52 -10.81
CA THR A 84 -21.32 11.50 -10.98
C THR A 84 -21.86 10.06 -10.93
N GLU A 85 -23.12 9.87 -10.64
CA GLU A 85 -23.77 8.55 -10.71
C GLU A 85 -23.65 7.95 -12.12
N LYS A 86 -23.76 8.77 -13.17
CA LYS A 86 -23.52 8.35 -14.56
C LYS A 86 -22.12 7.76 -14.73
N ASN A 87 -21.09 8.46 -14.24
CA ASN A 87 -19.72 7.99 -14.34
C ASN A 87 -19.50 6.72 -13.52
N ALA A 88 -20.15 6.60 -12.37
CA ALA A 88 -20.10 5.39 -11.55
C ALA A 88 -20.70 4.16 -12.28
N LEU A 89 -21.82 4.35 -12.99
CA LEU A 89 -22.44 3.30 -13.82
C LEU A 89 -21.47 2.86 -14.92
N VAL A 90 -20.92 3.81 -15.70
CA VAL A 90 -19.95 3.50 -16.76
C VAL A 90 -18.67 2.85 -16.20
N THR A 91 -18.22 3.30 -15.02
CA THR A 91 -17.10 2.65 -14.30
C THR A 91 -17.40 1.19 -13.99
N SER A 92 -18.63 0.89 -13.52
CA SER A 92 -19.04 -0.48 -13.20
C SER A 92 -19.09 -1.38 -14.43
N GLU A 93 -19.61 -0.86 -15.55
CA GLU A 93 -19.63 -1.55 -16.84
C GLU A 93 -18.21 -1.77 -17.39
N TYR A 94 -17.32 -0.77 -17.27
CA TYR A 94 -15.92 -0.90 -17.63
C TYR A 94 -15.25 -2.04 -16.83
N ILE A 95 -15.45 -2.06 -15.51
CA ILE A 95 -14.95 -3.12 -14.65
C ILE A 95 -15.51 -4.48 -15.08
N GLN A 96 -16.80 -4.58 -15.42
CA GLN A 96 -17.40 -5.82 -15.88
C GLN A 96 -16.72 -6.37 -17.14
N ARG A 97 -16.43 -5.50 -18.10
CA ARG A 97 -15.86 -5.92 -19.42
C ARG A 97 -14.38 -6.28 -19.35
N HIS A 98 -13.62 -5.65 -18.43
CA HIS A 98 -12.15 -5.74 -18.43
C HIS A 98 -11.57 -6.54 -17.27
N SER A 99 -12.41 -7.02 -16.35
CA SER A 99 -11.92 -7.63 -15.11
C SER A 99 -11.95 -9.17 -15.16
N THR A 100 -11.16 -9.73 -14.25
CA THR A 100 -11.33 -11.12 -13.81
C THR A 100 -12.59 -11.24 -12.94
N ASN A 101 -13.01 -12.48 -12.63
CA ASN A 101 -14.19 -12.74 -11.80
C ASN A 101 -14.06 -12.21 -10.34
N LYS A 102 -12.86 -11.79 -9.93
CA LYS A 102 -12.60 -11.26 -8.58
C LYS A 102 -11.74 -10.01 -8.65
N VAL A 103 -12.24 -8.91 -8.11
CA VAL A 103 -11.55 -7.62 -8.14
C VAL A 103 -11.32 -7.04 -6.74
N LYS A 104 -10.22 -6.33 -6.60
CA LYS A 104 -9.93 -5.46 -5.46
C LYS A 104 -10.27 -4.03 -5.84
N LEU A 105 -11.11 -3.37 -5.05
CA LEU A 105 -11.37 -1.95 -5.16
C LEU A 105 -10.57 -1.21 -4.09
N THR A 106 -9.99 -0.08 -4.43
CA THR A 106 -9.41 0.86 -3.46
C THR A 106 -10.08 2.21 -3.63
N TRP A 107 -10.87 2.59 -2.64
CA TRP A 107 -11.52 3.89 -2.62
C TRP A 107 -10.52 4.97 -2.24
N PHE A 108 -10.41 5.98 -3.06
CA PHE A 108 -9.37 7.00 -2.97
C PHE A 108 -9.89 8.37 -3.45
N GLY A 109 -9.01 9.37 -3.48
CA GLY A 109 -9.24 10.74 -3.90
C GLY A 109 -8.95 11.73 -2.77
N GLY A 110 -9.59 12.90 -2.77
CA GLY A 110 -9.48 13.87 -1.66
C GLY A 110 -9.94 13.24 -0.34
N GLU A 111 -11.25 13.12 -0.15
CA GLU A 111 -11.85 12.28 0.91
C GLU A 111 -12.96 11.42 0.30
N PRO A 112 -12.72 10.13 0.09
CA PRO A 112 -13.66 9.28 -0.63
C PRO A 112 -15.03 9.16 0.04
N LEU A 113 -15.12 9.30 1.36
CA LEU A 113 -16.38 9.23 2.10
C LEU A 113 -17.29 10.45 1.90
N LEU A 114 -16.83 11.49 1.21
CA LEU A 114 -17.72 12.58 0.78
C LEU A 114 -18.67 12.17 -0.35
N ASN A 115 -18.36 11.07 -1.06
CA ASN A 115 -19.16 10.59 -2.18
C ASN A 115 -19.52 9.11 -2.06
N THR A 116 -20.16 8.73 -0.96
CA THR A 116 -20.55 7.34 -0.68
C THR A 116 -21.62 6.81 -1.61
N VAL A 117 -22.41 7.68 -2.24
CA VAL A 117 -23.47 7.29 -3.19
C VAL A 117 -22.88 6.53 -4.37
N VAL A 118 -21.78 7.01 -4.95
CA VAL A 118 -21.14 6.32 -6.08
C VAL A 118 -20.45 5.02 -5.64
N MET A 119 -19.94 4.95 -4.40
CA MET A 119 -19.40 3.71 -3.85
C MET A 119 -20.50 2.63 -3.72
N ASP A 120 -21.66 3.00 -3.19
CA ASP A 120 -22.82 2.12 -3.08
C ASP A 120 -23.25 1.62 -4.47
N LEU A 121 -23.37 2.54 -5.43
CA LEU A 121 -23.82 2.24 -6.79
C LEU A 121 -22.87 1.29 -7.52
N ILE A 122 -21.57 1.54 -7.46
CA ILE A 122 -20.56 0.66 -8.07
C ILE A 122 -20.63 -0.74 -7.43
N CYS A 123 -20.67 -0.82 -6.11
CA CYS A 123 -20.74 -2.12 -5.42
C CYS A 123 -22.02 -2.88 -5.74
N GLN A 124 -23.15 -2.19 -5.82
CA GLN A 124 -24.43 -2.79 -6.22
C GLN A 124 -24.34 -3.35 -7.65
N LYS A 125 -23.84 -2.56 -8.59
CA LYS A 125 -23.71 -2.99 -10.00
C LYS A 125 -22.76 -4.18 -10.15
N LEU A 126 -21.63 -4.22 -9.43
CA LEU A 126 -20.76 -5.37 -9.45
C LEU A 126 -21.43 -6.64 -8.92
N ASN A 127 -22.27 -6.52 -7.88
CA ASN A 127 -23.10 -7.65 -7.43
C ASN A 127 -24.11 -8.09 -8.51
N ASP A 128 -24.79 -7.13 -9.17
CA ASP A 128 -25.75 -7.41 -10.26
C ASP A 128 -25.06 -8.17 -11.42
N PHE A 129 -23.80 -7.84 -11.71
CA PHE A 129 -22.98 -8.49 -12.73
C PHE A 129 -22.35 -9.81 -12.28
N GLY A 130 -22.53 -10.23 -11.03
CA GLY A 130 -21.94 -11.45 -10.48
C GLY A 130 -20.42 -11.37 -10.23
N ILE A 131 -19.84 -10.16 -10.20
CA ILE A 131 -18.42 -9.97 -9.95
C ILE A 131 -18.16 -10.00 -8.45
N SER A 132 -17.29 -10.91 -8.02
CA SER A 132 -16.83 -10.95 -6.64
C SER A 132 -15.84 -9.82 -6.37
N TYR A 133 -16.03 -9.08 -5.29
CA TYR A 133 -15.11 -8.00 -4.91
C TYR A 133 -14.88 -7.94 -3.40
N PHE A 134 -13.82 -7.28 -3.03
CA PHE A 134 -13.55 -6.73 -1.70
C PHE A 134 -12.92 -5.36 -1.86
N SER A 135 -12.98 -4.54 -0.81
CA SER A 135 -12.43 -3.20 -0.92
C SER A 135 -11.47 -2.81 0.20
N HIS A 136 -10.67 -1.81 -0.11
CA HIS A 136 -9.85 -1.02 0.80
C HIS A 136 -10.24 0.44 0.67
N ILE A 137 -9.90 1.26 1.66
CA ILE A 137 -10.10 2.70 1.60
C ILE A 137 -8.92 3.44 2.21
N ILE A 138 -8.55 4.56 1.61
CA ILE A 138 -7.59 5.53 2.15
C ILE A 138 -8.36 6.80 2.45
N THR A 139 -8.35 7.25 3.71
CA THR A 139 -9.24 8.29 4.22
C THR A 139 -8.59 9.05 5.37
N ASN A 140 -9.08 10.24 5.68
CA ASN A 140 -8.72 10.93 6.92
C ASN A 140 -9.44 10.37 8.16
N GLY A 141 -10.44 9.52 7.97
CA GLY A 141 -11.12 8.77 9.02
C GLY A 141 -12.28 9.50 9.73
N LEU A 142 -12.49 10.78 9.43
CA LEU A 142 -13.47 11.60 10.16
C LEU A 142 -14.92 11.16 9.93
N LEU A 143 -15.24 10.68 8.73
CA LEU A 143 -16.63 10.44 8.31
C LEU A 143 -17.14 9.03 8.57
N PHE A 144 -16.44 8.20 9.33
CA PHE A 144 -16.89 6.86 9.72
C PHE A 144 -17.97 6.88 10.80
N THR A 145 -19.14 7.39 10.49
CA THR A 145 -20.30 7.23 11.35
C THR A 145 -20.72 5.76 11.47
N ARG A 146 -21.53 5.41 12.47
CA ARG A 146 -22.07 4.06 12.64
C ARG A 146 -22.74 3.52 11.37
N ASN A 147 -23.48 4.38 10.65
CA ASN A 147 -24.10 4.01 9.39
C ASN A 147 -23.08 3.71 8.31
N ILE A 148 -22.03 4.50 8.22
CA ILE A 148 -20.92 4.29 7.26
C ILE A 148 -20.15 3.00 7.58
N VAL A 149 -19.91 2.67 8.85
CA VAL A 149 -19.29 1.40 9.24
C VAL A 149 -20.18 0.21 8.81
N ASN A 150 -21.51 0.30 8.97
CA ASN A 150 -22.42 -0.73 8.49
C ASN A 150 -22.36 -0.91 6.97
N LYS A 151 -22.32 0.19 6.20
CA LYS A 151 -22.12 0.14 4.73
C LYS A 151 -20.77 -0.46 4.36
N ALA A 152 -19.72 -0.08 5.07
CA ALA A 152 -18.37 -0.60 4.86
C ALA A 152 -18.32 -2.14 4.95
N ILE A 153 -19.03 -2.73 5.90
CA ILE A 153 -19.09 -4.19 6.08
C ILE A 153 -19.98 -4.83 5.02
N ASN A 154 -21.20 -4.37 4.89
CA ASN A 154 -22.27 -5.09 4.19
C ASN A 154 -22.33 -4.77 2.69
N VAL A 155 -22.01 -3.53 2.30
CA VAL A 155 -22.09 -3.06 0.92
C VAL A 155 -20.72 -3.06 0.26
N TRP A 156 -19.75 -2.36 0.85
CA TRP A 156 -18.42 -2.21 0.22
C TRP A 156 -17.49 -3.39 0.45
N LYS A 157 -17.86 -4.34 1.31
CA LYS A 157 -17.05 -5.52 1.70
C LYS A 157 -15.63 -5.10 2.09
N LEU A 158 -15.53 -4.03 2.90
CA LEU A 158 -14.30 -3.39 3.28
C LEU A 158 -13.45 -4.32 4.17
N LYS A 159 -12.22 -4.57 3.75
CA LYS A 159 -11.26 -5.43 4.46
C LYS A 159 -10.19 -4.63 5.17
N ARG A 160 -9.87 -3.42 4.67
CA ARG A 160 -8.81 -2.58 5.22
C ARG A 160 -9.12 -1.10 5.06
N VAL A 161 -8.80 -0.36 6.09
CA VAL A 161 -8.84 1.11 6.11
C VAL A 161 -7.42 1.60 6.39
N GLN A 162 -6.95 2.58 5.61
CA GLN A 162 -5.77 3.35 5.96
C GLN A 162 -6.20 4.73 6.42
N ILE A 163 -5.78 5.11 7.64
CA ILE A 163 -6.04 6.43 8.22
C ILE A 163 -4.71 7.11 8.51
N THR A 164 -4.61 8.40 8.18
CA THR A 164 -3.41 9.19 8.44
C THR A 164 -3.54 10.01 9.71
N LEU A 165 -2.54 9.92 10.59
CA LEU A 165 -2.38 10.76 11.76
C LEU A 165 -1.05 11.50 11.69
N ASP A 166 -1.03 12.77 12.09
CA ASP A 166 0.10 13.67 11.88
C ASP A 166 0.76 14.11 13.19
N GLY A 167 0.18 13.74 14.33
CA GLY A 167 0.63 14.11 15.67
C GLY A 167 -0.47 14.02 16.70
N THR A 168 -0.20 14.52 17.90
CA THR A 168 -1.19 14.72 18.97
C THR A 168 -2.27 15.71 18.53
N GLU A 169 -3.34 15.86 19.30
CA GLU A 169 -4.54 16.60 18.91
C GLU A 169 -4.25 17.97 18.29
N GLN A 170 -3.40 18.77 18.93
CA GLN A 170 -3.09 20.13 18.44
C GLN A 170 -2.32 20.10 17.10
N VAL A 171 -1.33 19.22 16.99
CA VAL A 171 -0.53 19.06 15.77
C VAL A 171 -1.39 18.47 14.66
N TYR A 172 -2.20 17.47 14.97
CA TYR A 172 -3.14 16.85 14.05
C TYR A 172 -4.13 17.84 13.46
N LEU A 173 -4.84 18.61 14.30
CA LEU A 173 -5.84 19.59 13.85
C LEU A 173 -5.22 20.66 12.96
N ARG A 174 -4.02 21.14 13.33
CA ARG A 174 -3.27 22.12 12.52
C ARG A 174 -2.83 21.52 11.17
N ALA A 175 -2.34 20.28 11.16
CA ALA A 175 -1.86 19.61 9.95
C ALA A 175 -3.01 19.29 8.99
N LYS A 176 -4.14 18.82 9.50
CA LYS A 176 -5.34 18.50 8.71
C LYS A 176 -6.07 19.75 8.23
N ALA A 177 -6.11 20.80 9.04
CA ALA A 177 -6.82 22.03 8.75
C ALA A 177 -8.23 21.74 8.19
N TYR A 178 -9.06 21.07 8.96
CA TYR A 178 -10.42 20.70 8.56
C TYR A 178 -11.27 21.91 8.22
N VAL A 179 -12.02 21.79 7.15
CA VAL A 179 -13.00 22.83 6.73
C VAL A 179 -14.13 22.81 7.76
N ASN A 180 -14.45 24.00 8.32
CA ASN A 180 -15.44 24.17 9.38
C ASN A 180 -15.16 23.31 10.61
N SER A 181 -13.89 23.21 11.03
CA SER A 181 -13.48 22.45 12.21
C SER A 181 -14.26 22.86 13.47
N GLN A 182 -14.67 21.87 14.25
CA GLN A 182 -15.29 22.03 15.56
C GLN A 182 -14.30 21.78 16.71
N GLY A 183 -13.05 21.44 16.40
CA GLY A 183 -12.00 21.12 17.37
C GLY A 183 -12.07 19.72 17.98
N SER A 184 -13.05 18.91 17.61
CA SER A 184 -13.27 17.55 18.15
C SER A 184 -12.86 16.43 17.17
N GLU A 185 -12.36 16.79 15.99
CA GLU A 185 -12.11 15.85 14.89
C GLU A 185 -11.09 14.77 15.24
N PHE A 186 -10.09 15.10 16.07
CA PHE A 186 -9.10 14.15 16.54
C PHE A 186 -9.74 13.02 17.34
N GLN A 187 -10.57 13.37 18.32
CA GLN A 187 -11.26 12.39 19.17
C GLN A 187 -12.25 11.56 18.34
N ILE A 188 -13.00 12.18 17.44
CA ILE A 188 -13.92 11.49 16.53
C ILE A 188 -13.16 10.46 15.67
N VAL A 189 -11.99 10.80 15.17
CA VAL A 189 -11.19 9.85 14.36
C VAL A 189 -10.69 8.69 15.22
N LEU A 190 -10.28 8.93 16.47
CA LEU A 190 -9.88 7.85 17.38
C LEU A 190 -11.07 6.94 17.72
N ASP A 191 -12.26 7.49 17.97
CA ASP A 191 -13.50 6.72 18.20
C ASP A 191 -13.86 5.87 16.96
N ASN A 192 -13.71 6.45 15.76
CA ASN A 192 -13.95 5.75 14.50
C ASN A 192 -12.95 4.61 14.27
N ILE A 193 -11.68 4.80 14.64
CA ILE A 193 -10.65 3.73 14.60
C ILE A 193 -11.08 2.57 15.52
N GLU A 194 -11.51 2.84 16.75
CA GLU A 194 -11.99 1.81 17.66
C GLU A 194 -13.22 1.06 17.10
N ALA A 195 -14.17 1.79 16.54
CA ALA A 195 -15.36 1.19 15.94
C ALA A 195 -15.02 0.25 14.76
N LEU A 196 -14.06 0.63 13.93
CA LEU A 196 -13.56 -0.19 12.84
C LEU A 196 -12.85 -1.46 13.36
N LEU A 197 -11.99 -1.34 14.35
CA LEU A 197 -11.28 -2.46 14.96
C LEU A 197 -12.27 -3.44 15.64
N ASN A 198 -13.25 -2.93 16.36
CA ASN A 198 -14.32 -3.73 16.98
C ASN A 198 -15.16 -4.47 15.93
N SER A 199 -15.26 -3.91 14.74
CA SER A 199 -15.90 -4.53 13.58
C SER A 199 -15.00 -5.53 12.83
N LYS A 200 -13.79 -5.81 13.34
CA LYS A 200 -12.78 -6.69 12.74
C LYS A 200 -12.33 -6.24 11.34
N ILE A 201 -12.42 -4.95 11.06
CA ILE A 201 -11.85 -4.34 9.86
C ILE A 201 -10.38 -4.02 10.17
N ALA A 202 -9.46 -4.42 9.29
CA ALA A 202 -8.05 -4.10 9.48
C ALA A 202 -7.82 -2.59 9.33
N VAL A 203 -7.22 -1.97 10.33
CA VAL A 203 -6.88 -0.54 10.34
C VAL A 203 -5.36 -0.38 10.26
N ASN A 204 -4.92 0.35 9.24
CA ASN A 204 -3.54 0.78 9.07
C ASN A 204 -3.45 2.26 9.43
N ILE A 205 -2.86 2.60 10.56
CA ILE A 205 -2.56 3.98 10.90
C ILE A 205 -1.22 4.35 10.29
N ARG A 206 -1.23 5.33 9.38
CA ARG A 206 -0.04 5.92 8.81
C ARG A 206 0.31 7.20 9.57
N LEU A 207 1.45 7.20 10.24
CA LEU A 207 2.01 8.39 10.88
C LEU A 207 2.80 9.18 9.85
N ASN A 208 2.28 10.33 9.45
CA ASN A 208 2.99 11.21 8.53
C ASN A 208 4.06 11.99 9.31
N GLN A 209 5.31 11.73 8.98
CA GLN A 209 6.47 12.21 9.69
C GLN A 209 7.26 13.24 8.88
N ASP A 210 7.65 14.33 9.52
CA ASP A 210 8.66 15.26 9.05
C ASP A 210 9.82 15.36 10.06
N ALA A 211 10.74 16.31 9.86
CA ALA A 211 11.87 16.50 10.79
C ALA A 211 11.45 17.06 12.14
N TYR A 212 10.28 17.69 12.25
CA TYR A 212 9.88 18.52 13.40
C TYR A 212 8.82 17.87 14.29
N ASN A 213 8.06 16.88 13.78
CA ASN A 213 6.95 16.28 14.53
C ASN A 213 7.30 14.93 15.18
N THR A 214 8.55 14.49 15.17
CA THR A 214 8.93 13.15 15.66
C THR A 214 8.62 12.93 17.13
N GLU A 215 8.91 13.92 17.99
CA GLU A 215 8.64 13.80 19.44
C GLU A 215 7.13 13.78 19.71
N ASP A 216 6.38 14.61 19.01
CA ASP A 216 4.92 14.63 19.10
C ASP A 216 4.29 13.32 18.58
N LEU A 217 4.85 12.72 17.53
CA LEU A 217 4.43 11.38 17.07
C LEU A 217 4.76 10.27 18.07
N LEU A 218 5.83 10.39 18.84
CA LEU A 218 6.14 9.44 19.93
C LEU A 218 5.13 9.59 21.08
N GLU A 219 4.71 10.81 21.40
CA GLU A 219 3.64 11.07 22.35
C GLU A 219 2.30 10.53 21.85
N LEU A 220 1.95 10.81 20.60
CA LEU A 220 0.77 10.22 19.93
C LEU A 220 0.80 8.69 20.00
N LEU A 221 1.96 8.07 19.76
CA LEU A 221 2.10 6.61 19.82
C LEU A 221 1.80 6.07 21.23
N ALA A 222 2.19 6.78 22.28
CA ALA A 222 1.83 6.41 23.65
C ALA A 222 0.31 6.52 23.89
N ILE A 223 -0.34 7.56 23.40
CA ILE A 223 -1.81 7.72 23.46
C ILE A 223 -2.48 6.56 22.73
N LEU A 224 -2.06 6.25 21.49
CA LEU A 224 -2.61 5.15 20.71
C LEU A 224 -2.40 3.79 21.41
N HIS A 225 -1.23 3.57 22.00
CA HIS A 225 -0.93 2.33 22.71
C HIS A 225 -1.81 2.14 23.96
N ASN A 226 -2.00 3.20 24.73
CA ASN A 226 -2.86 3.17 25.92
C ASN A 226 -4.33 2.95 25.54
N ARG A 227 -4.78 3.51 24.41
CA ARG A 227 -6.18 3.46 23.99
C ARG A 227 -6.55 2.19 23.20
N LEU A 228 -5.70 1.78 22.28
CA LEU A 228 -6.00 0.70 21.30
C LEU A 228 -5.30 -0.62 21.65
N GLY A 229 -4.26 -0.60 22.48
CA GLY A 229 -3.45 -1.77 22.79
C GLY A 229 -2.83 -2.43 21.57
N THR A 230 -2.52 -3.72 21.71
CA THR A 230 -2.06 -4.58 20.63
C THR A 230 -3.25 -5.33 20.02
N ASN A 231 -3.95 -4.71 19.07
CA ASN A 231 -5.09 -5.34 18.39
C ASN A 231 -4.61 -6.11 17.14
N PRO A 232 -5.07 -7.35 16.90
CA PRO A 232 -4.66 -8.13 15.72
C PRO A 232 -5.02 -7.48 14.39
N TYR A 233 -6.02 -6.62 14.36
CA TYR A 233 -6.46 -5.86 13.18
C TYR A 233 -5.78 -4.49 13.04
N LEU A 234 -4.92 -4.08 14.02
CA LEU A 234 -4.23 -2.80 14.00
C LEU A 234 -2.80 -2.94 13.50
N THR A 235 -2.42 -2.08 12.59
CA THR A 235 -1.03 -1.84 12.17
C THR A 235 -0.75 -0.35 12.25
N ILE A 236 0.38 0.05 12.81
CA ILE A 236 0.83 1.43 12.83
C ILE A 236 2.20 1.48 12.19
N TYR A 237 2.40 2.39 11.24
CA TYR A 237 3.69 2.59 10.60
C TYR A 237 3.92 4.07 10.31
N ASN A 238 5.17 4.47 10.25
CA ASN A 238 5.55 5.84 9.91
C ASN A 238 5.97 5.95 8.45
N HIS A 239 5.79 7.12 7.90
CA HIS A 239 6.18 7.45 6.54
C HIS A 239 6.64 8.91 6.48
N LEU A 240 7.84 9.15 5.95
CA LEU A 240 8.30 10.51 5.73
C LEU A 240 7.42 11.21 4.69
N LEU A 241 7.06 12.46 4.96
CA LEU A 241 6.37 13.30 4.01
C LEU A 241 7.19 13.42 2.72
N PHE A 242 6.50 13.47 1.59
CA PHE A 242 7.18 13.60 0.30
C PHE A 242 7.98 14.90 0.24
N ASN A 243 9.26 14.77 -0.06
CA ASN A 243 10.10 15.87 -0.46
C ASN A 243 10.32 15.78 -1.98
N PHE A 244 9.65 16.65 -2.74
CA PHE A 244 9.77 16.67 -4.20
C PHE A 244 11.09 17.29 -4.67
N GLU A 245 11.79 18.03 -3.80
CA GLU A 245 12.96 18.84 -4.17
C GLU A 245 14.30 18.13 -3.96
N GLY A 246 14.33 16.97 -3.29
CA GLY A 246 15.61 16.30 -3.02
C GLY A 246 15.51 15.03 -2.18
N ASP A 247 16.66 14.52 -1.78
CA ASP A 247 16.76 13.41 -0.83
C ASP A 247 16.50 13.88 0.61
N TYR A 248 16.18 12.94 1.47
CA TYR A 248 16.02 13.21 2.90
C TYR A 248 17.37 13.53 3.56
N THR A 249 17.38 14.49 4.48
CA THR A 249 18.55 14.81 5.28
C THR A 249 18.87 13.67 6.26
N GLN A 250 20.12 13.62 6.76
CA GLN A 250 20.52 12.64 7.77
C GLN A 250 19.70 12.79 9.06
N GLU A 251 19.30 14.00 9.41
CA GLU A 251 18.43 14.29 10.54
C GLU A 251 17.04 13.67 10.35
N GLN A 252 16.40 13.90 9.19
CA GLN A 252 15.11 13.29 8.84
C GLN A 252 15.17 11.77 8.87
N ILE A 253 16.25 11.18 8.36
CA ILE A 253 16.49 9.74 8.38
C ILE A 253 16.66 9.22 9.81
N GLY A 254 17.42 9.93 10.65
CA GLY A 254 17.58 9.60 12.08
C GLY A 254 16.25 9.62 12.82
N CYS A 255 15.46 10.67 12.63
CA CYS A 255 14.11 10.82 13.18
C CYS A 255 13.17 9.70 12.72
N TYR A 256 13.23 9.34 11.43
CA TYR A 256 12.45 8.24 10.88
C TYR A 256 12.73 6.92 11.60
N TYR A 257 14.00 6.54 11.74
CA TYR A 257 14.37 5.29 12.41
C TYR A 257 14.08 5.30 13.90
N LYS A 258 14.17 6.46 14.58
CA LYS A 258 13.78 6.58 15.98
C LYS A 258 12.32 6.13 16.21
N LEU A 259 11.40 6.64 15.40
CA LEU A 259 9.98 6.28 15.48
C LEU A 259 9.74 4.85 15.00
N LYS A 260 10.36 4.42 13.90
CA LYS A 260 10.23 3.06 13.37
C LYS A 260 10.69 2.00 14.36
N ASN A 261 11.80 2.24 15.05
CA ASN A 261 12.30 1.33 16.10
C ASN A 261 11.30 1.20 17.26
N LYS A 262 10.68 2.31 17.69
CA LYS A 262 9.66 2.28 18.74
C LYS A 262 8.43 1.48 18.29
N LEU A 263 7.96 1.68 17.05
CA LEU A 263 6.86 0.93 16.47
C LEU A 263 7.16 -0.57 16.37
N THR A 264 8.39 -0.92 16.06
CA THR A 264 8.85 -2.31 15.99
C THR A 264 8.88 -2.97 17.38
N VAL A 265 9.38 -2.28 18.39
CA VAL A 265 9.41 -2.74 19.78
C VAL A 265 8.00 -2.96 20.34
N LEU A 266 7.05 -2.11 19.96
CA LEU A 266 5.64 -2.23 20.34
C LEU A 266 4.85 -3.21 19.45
N GLU A 267 5.51 -3.91 18.54
CA GLU A 267 4.92 -4.91 17.63
C GLU A 267 3.80 -4.36 16.71
N TYR A 268 3.78 -3.06 16.44
CA TYR A 268 2.82 -2.45 15.51
C TYR A 268 3.19 -2.66 14.05
N ILE A 269 4.49 -2.74 13.74
CA ILE A 269 4.94 -3.11 12.41
C ILE A 269 4.88 -4.64 12.31
N LYS A 270 3.78 -5.13 11.80
CA LYS A 270 3.62 -6.56 11.51
C LYS A 270 4.36 -6.87 10.21
N GLY A 271 5.17 -7.91 10.21
CA GLY A 271 5.75 -8.44 8.98
C GLY A 271 4.64 -8.78 7.98
N TYR A 272 4.81 -8.41 6.72
CA TYR A 272 3.94 -8.94 5.67
C TYR A 272 4.29 -10.39 5.38
N LYS A 273 3.30 -11.21 5.04
CA LYS A 273 3.57 -12.57 4.58
C LYS A 273 4.41 -12.46 3.31
N LEU A 274 5.57 -13.11 3.33
CA LEU A 274 6.31 -13.31 2.09
C LEU A 274 5.41 -14.17 1.18
N PRO A 275 5.19 -13.75 -0.06
CA PRO A 275 4.47 -14.61 -0.99
C PRO A 275 5.27 -15.88 -1.22
N ASN A 276 4.58 -17.01 -1.46
CA ASN A 276 5.21 -18.21 -1.96
C ASN A 276 5.69 -17.94 -3.39
N GLY A 277 6.87 -17.37 -3.53
CA GLY A 277 7.41 -16.90 -4.79
C GLY A 277 7.65 -15.38 -4.82
N MET A 278 8.28 -14.91 -5.87
CA MET A 278 8.57 -13.49 -6.06
C MET A 278 7.30 -12.72 -6.42
N THR A 279 7.04 -11.63 -5.71
CA THR A 279 6.02 -10.67 -6.16
C THR A 279 6.49 -10.03 -7.46
N ASP A 280 5.60 -10.00 -8.42
CA ASP A 280 5.87 -9.44 -9.73
C ASP A 280 5.83 -7.91 -9.76
N HIS A 281 5.30 -7.27 -8.72
CA HIS A 281 5.18 -5.81 -8.65
C HIS A 281 5.31 -5.29 -7.20
N GLN A 282 5.78 -4.05 -7.07
CA GLN A 282 5.94 -3.36 -5.78
C GLN A 282 4.93 -2.23 -5.56
N CYS A 283 4.35 -1.72 -6.63
CA CYS A 283 3.28 -0.73 -6.56
C CYS A 283 2.26 -0.99 -7.69
N MET A 284 1.11 -0.34 -7.59
CA MET A 284 0.04 -0.50 -8.58
C MET A 284 0.46 -0.07 -9.99
N ALA A 285 1.28 0.97 -10.13
CA ALA A 285 1.74 1.44 -11.43
C ALA A 285 2.64 0.43 -12.14
N ASP A 286 3.28 -0.45 -11.37
CA ASP A 286 4.15 -1.52 -11.84
C ASP A 286 3.37 -2.78 -12.21
N SER A 287 2.13 -2.91 -11.77
CA SER A 287 1.25 -4.04 -12.08
C SER A 287 0.50 -3.80 -13.39
N SER A 288 0.54 -4.77 -14.29
CA SER A 288 -0.29 -4.78 -15.51
C SER A 288 -1.79 -4.94 -15.21
N HIS A 289 -2.13 -5.48 -14.04
CA HIS A 289 -3.49 -5.79 -13.63
C HIS A 289 -4.13 -4.71 -12.75
N SER A 290 -3.53 -3.52 -12.68
CA SER A 290 -4.01 -2.42 -11.84
C SER A 290 -4.23 -1.15 -12.63
N LEU A 291 -5.36 -0.47 -12.37
CA LEU A 291 -5.72 0.81 -12.97
C LEU A 291 -6.22 1.79 -11.92
N VAL A 292 -6.07 3.08 -12.23
CA VAL A 292 -6.72 4.19 -11.52
C VAL A 292 -7.85 4.73 -12.39
N ILE A 293 -8.99 5.01 -11.80
CA ILE A 293 -10.12 5.68 -12.48
C ILE A 293 -10.44 6.96 -11.70
N THR A 294 -10.38 8.09 -12.39
CA THR A 294 -10.67 9.43 -11.81
C THR A 294 -12.17 9.69 -11.76
N PRO A 295 -12.62 10.74 -11.04
CA PRO A 295 -14.03 11.11 -11.00
C PRO A 295 -14.60 11.47 -12.37
N SER A 296 -13.77 11.98 -13.29
CA SER A 296 -14.13 12.28 -14.68
C SER A 296 -14.08 11.08 -15.62
N GLY A 297 -13.75 9.89 -15.12
CA GLY A 297 -13.71 8.66 -15.92
C GLY A 297 -12.42 8.47 -16.72
N ILE A 298 -11.37 9.20 -16.39
CA ILE A 298 -10.07 9.04 -17.01
C ILE A 298 -9.30 7.90 -16.36
N ILE A 299 -8.55 7.14 -17.15
CA ILE A 299 -7.80 5.96 -16.73
C ILE A 299 -6.31 6.30 -16.62
N GLY A 300 -5.69 5.93 -15.51
CA GLY A 300 -4.27 6.08 -15.24
C GLY A 300 -3.62 4.85 -14.63
N LYS A 301 -2.31 4.91 -14.46
CA LYS A 301 -1.51 3.86 -13.82
C LYS A 301 -1.09 4.20 -12.39
N CYS A 302 -1.21 5.47 -11.98
CA CYS A 302 -0.77 5.95 -10.67
C CYS A 302 -1.71 7.06 -10.19
N GLU A 303 -2.00 7.14 -8.92
CA GLU A 303 -2.78 8.20 -8.29
C GLU A 303 -2.07 9.57 -8.31
N HIS A 304 -0.75 9.59 -8.47
CA HIS A 304 0.06 10.81 -8.59
C HIS A 304 0.31 11.21 -10.05
N PHE A 305 -0.71 11.16 -10.89
CA PHE A 305 -0.52 11.48 -12.31
C PHE A 305 -1.03 12.86 -12.68
N THR A 306 -0.46 13.40 -13.75
CA THR A 306 -0.95 14.57 -14.47
C THR A 306 -1.73 14.12 -15.71
N GLU A 307 -2.51 15.01 -16.31
CA GLU A 307 -3.28 14.71 -17.53
C GLU A 307 -2.43 14.12 -18.65
N GLU A 308 -1.19 14.55 -18.79
CA GLU A 308 -0.23 14.07 -19.79
C GLU A 308 0.19 12.59 -19.61
N LYS A 309 -0.09 12.01 -18.45
CA LYS A 309 0.28 10.63 -18.07
C LYS A 309 -0.90 9.68 -18.03
N MET A 310 -2.05 10.12 -18.48
CA MET A 310 -3.26 9.32 -18.56
C MET A 310 -3.19 8.38 -19.75
N ILE A 311 -3.72 7.16 -19.57
CA ILE A 311 -3.63 6.11 -20.58
C ILE A 311 -4.93 5.89 -21.35
N GLY A 312 -6.04 6.52 -20.95
CA GLY A 312 -7.31 6.34 -21.62
C GLY A 312 -8.52 6.87 -20.85
N SER A 313 -9.70 6.43 -21.27
CA SER A 313 -10.99 6.81 -20.68
C SER A 313 -11.94 5.63 -20.64
N ILE A 314 -12.76 5.55 -19.57
CA ILE A 314 -13.84 4.53 -19.48
C ILE A 314 -14.95 4.73 -20.52
N PHE A 315 -15.00 5.88 -21.18
CA PHE A 315 -16.05 6.20 -22.15
C PHE A 315 -15.73 5.75 -23.57
N THR A 316 -14.45 5.85 -23.97
CA THR A 316 -14.00 5.45 -25.30
C THR A 316 -13.40 4.06 -25.30
N GLU A 317 -12.99 3.57 -24.14
CA GLU A 317 -12.24 2.31 -23.94
C GLU A 317 -10.92 2.24 -24.71
N ASP A 318 -10.53 3.32 -25.35
CA ASP A 318 -9.26 3.42 -26.05
C ASP A 318 -8.15 3.60 -25.03
N ILE A 319 -7.16 2.75 -25.13
CA ILE A 319 -5.91 2.85 -24.36
C ILE A 319 -4.84 3.43 -25.25
N ASP A 320 -4.27 4.56 -24.84
CA ASP A 320 -3.11 5.14 -25.52
C ASP A 320 -1.89 4.24 -25.29
N SER A 321 -1.62 3.42 -26.29
CA SER A 321 -0.52 2.45 -26.27
C SER A 321 0.85 3.12 -26.15
N SER A 322 0.99 4.36 -26.60
CA SER A 322 2.24 5.12 -26.52
C SER A 322 2.51 5.54 -25.08
N VAL A 323 1.51 6.08 -24.36
CA VAL A 323 1.62 6.45 -22.96
C VAL A 323 1.73 5.20 -22.08
N LEU A 324 0.98 4.13 -22.37
CA LEU A 324 1.13 2.86 -21.64
C LEU A 324 2.55 2.29 -21.81
N LYS A 325 3.15 2.38 -22.99
CA LYS A 325 4.55 1.99 -23.21
C LYS A 325 5.50 2.80 -22.35
N MET A 326 5.29 4.12 -22.20
CA MET A 326 6.09 4.97 -21.30
C MET A 326 5.99 4.51 -19.84
N TRP A 327 4.81 4.08 -19.37
CA TRP A 327 4.65 3.50 -18.03
C TRP A 327 5.36 2.16 -17.87
N ASN A 328 5.54 1.40 -18.94
CA ASN A 328 6.27 0.14 -18.95
C ASN A 328 7.78 0.32 -19.10
N GLU A 329 8.25 1.52 -19.44
CA GLU A 329 9.69 1.81 -19.53
C GLU A 329 10.34 1.79 -18.15
N ARG A 330 11.50 1.14 -18.10
CA ARG A 330 12.32 1.01 -16.89
C ARG A 330 13.66 1.70 -17.08
N TYR A 331 14.22 2.21 -15.99
CA TYR A 331 15.63 2.58 -16.00
C TYR A 331 16.52 1.38 -16.28
N ASP A 332 17.57 1.62 -17.02
CA ASP A 332 18.56 0.59 -17.32
C ASP A 332 19.17 0.00 -16.05
N LYS A 333 19.51 -1.29 -16.11
CA LYS A 333 20.21 -1.99 -15.06
C LYS A 333 21.58 -1.35 -14.87
N GLN A 334 21.82 -0.82 -13.68
CA GLN A 334 23.12 -0.31 -13.26
C GLN A 334 24.01 -1.50 -12.85
N LYS A 335 25.33 -1.31 -12.84
CA LYS A 335 26.28 -2.34 -12.43
C LYS A 335 26.01 -2.83 -10.99
N GLU A 336 25.61 -1.93 -10.13
CA GLU A 336 25.24 -2.18 -8.73
C GLU A 336 23.98 -3.04 -8.58
N CYS A 337 23.11 -3.07 -9.57
CA CYS A 337 21.89 -3.90 -9.56
C CYS A 337 22.21 -5.40 -9.51
N ASN A 338 23.39 -5.83 -10.00
CA ASN A 338 23.78 -7.24 -9.98
C ASN A 338 23.91 -7.81 -8.57
N LEU A 339 24.25 -6.96 -7.59
CA LEU A 339 24.41 -7.33 -6.17
C LEU A 339 23.30 -6.78 -5.29
N CYS A 340 22.29 -6.12 -5.87
CA CYS A 340 21.23 -5.50 -5.11
C CYS A 340 20.14 -6.54 -4.77
N PRO A 341 19.91 -6.83 -3.49
CA PRO A 341 18.92 -7.83 -3.08
C PRO A 341 17.46 -7.41 -3.36
N LEU A 342 17.23 -6.14 -3.69
CA LEU A 342 15.91 -5.64 -4.10
C LEU A 342 15.64 -5.81 -5.60
N TYR A 343 16.68 -6.09 -6.39
CA TYR A 343 16.52 -6.44 -7.78
C TYR A 343 16.05 -7.90 -7.89
N PRO A 344 15.06 -8.25 -8.70
CA PRO A 344 14.41 -7.52 -9.78
C PRO A 344 13.12 -6.79 -9.41
N THR A 345 12.65 -6.88 -8.18
CA THR A 345 11.33 -6.40 -7.76
C THR A 345 11.29 -4.89 -7.50
N CYS A 346 12.42 -4.20 -7.57
CA CYS A 346 12.48 -2.75 -7.35
C CYS A 346 11.70 -1.97 -8.42
N ILE A 347 11.06 -0.88 -7.98
CA ILE A 347 10.36 0.04 -8.87
C ILE A 347 11.39 0.84 -9.67
N ARG A 348 11.41 0.66 -11.00
CA ARG A 348 12.30 1.39 -11.90
C ARG A 348 11.55 2.10 -13.03
N ILE A 349 10.27 2.37 -12.82
CA ILE A 349 9.41 3.03 -13.79
C ILE A 349 9.92 4.44 -14.05
N LYS A 350 10.23 4.78 -15.28
CA LYS A 350 10.70 6.13 -15.66
C LYS A 350 9.66 7.21 -15.38
N MET A 351 8.39 6.90 -15.52
CA MET A 351 7.27 7.81 -15.28
C MET A 351 6.97 8.04 -13.78
N CYS A 352 7.59 7.28 -12.87
CA CYS A 352 7.34 7.42 -11.43
C CYS A 352 7.78 8.79 -10.91
N PRO A 353 6.92 9.56 -10.23
CA PRO A 353 7.31 10.84 -9.65
C PRO A 353 8.40 10.73 -8.58
N ASN A 354 8.52 9.56 -7.96
CA ASN A 354 9.53 9.24 -6.94
C ASN A 354 10.76 8.47 -7.48
N GLN A 355 10.93 8.44 -8.79
CA GLN A 355 11.95 7.63 -9.45
C GLN A 355 13.37 7.76 -8.86
N LYS A 356 13.80 9.00 -8.57
CA LYS A 356 15.15 9.29 -8.04
C LYS A 356 15.38 8.70 -6.64
N LYS A 357 14.32 8.50 -5.86
CA LYS A 357 14.40 8.03 -4.47
C LYS A 357 14.48 6.52 -4.35
N HIS A 358 14.01 5.76 -5.34
CA HIS A 358 13.94 4.30 -5.27
C HIS A 358 15.29 3.60 -5.17
N CYS A 359 16.40 4.26 -5.56
CA CYS A 359 17.76 3.78 -5.43
C CYS A 359 18.58 4.54 -4.39
N SER A 360 17.99 5.46 -3.62
CA SER A 360 18.69 6.13 -2.52
C SER A 360 19.11 5.14 -1.45
N ASP A 361 20.17 5.46 -0.72
CA ASP A 361 20.66 4.60 0.38
C ASP A 361 19.62 4.43 1.47
N PHE A 362 18.86 5.50 1.76
CA PHE A 362 17.74 5.44 2.71
C PHE A 362 16.69 4.43 2.26
N TYR A 363 16.22 4.52 1.01
CA TYR A 363 15.18 3.63 0.50
C TYR A 363 15.63 2.17 0.46
N ARG A 364 16.88 1.91 0.00
CA ARG A 364 17.44 0.56 0.00
C ARG A 364 17.52 -0.02 1.42
N LYS A 365 18.04 0.76 2.37
CA LYS A 365 18.15 0.34 3.77
C LYS A 365 16.78 0.05 4.37
N ASP A 366 15.81 0.94 4.18
CA ASP A 366 14.45 0.79 4.71
C ASP A 366 13.74 -0.45 4.16
N ARG A 367 13.89 -0.71 2.85
CA ARG A 367 13.34 -1.90 2.19
C ARG A 367 14.01 -3.18 2.69
N MET A 368 15.32 -3.17 2.90
CA MET A 368 16.04 -4.32 3.45
C MET A 368 15.61 -4.63 4.89
N GLU A 369 15.44 -3.60 5.72
CA GLU A 369 14.92 -3.80 7.08
C GLU A 369 13.48 -4.36 7.05
N SER A 370 12.62 -3.84 6.19
CA SER A 370 11.25 -4.33 6.02
C SER A 370 11.23 -5.79 5.55
N LEU A 371 12.13 -6.17 4.64
CA LEU A 371 12.29 -7.56 4.19
C LEU A 371 12.76 -8.46 5.35
N ASN A 372 13.73 -8.01 6.14
CA ASN A 372 14.21 -8.76 7.30
C ASN A 372 13.10 -8.97 8.35
N ILE A 373 12.26 -7.97 8.61
CA ILE A 373 11.10 -8.11 9.49
C ILE A 373 10.12 -9.13 8.91
N ALA A 374 9.85 -9.09 7.61
CA ALA A 374 8.96 -10.03 6.94
C ALA A 374 9.48 -11.47 7.01
N ILE A 375 10.79 -11.68 6.78
CA ILE A 375 11.43 -13.01 6.91
C ILE A 375 11.28 -13.55 8.32
N LYS A 376 11.59 -12.73 9.35
CA LYS A 376 11.44 -13.13 10.76
C LYS A 376 10.00 -13.50 11.11
N TYR A 377 9.05 -12.74 10.63
CA TYR A 377 7.63 -13.01 10.83
C TYR A 377 7.21 -14.34 10.18
N CYS A 378 7.55 -14.54 8.91
CA CYS A 378 7.22 -15.78 8.19
C CYS A 378 7.90 -17.00 8.82
N TYR A 379 9.13 -16.86 9.30
CA TYR A 379 9.82 -17.94 10.00
C TYR A 379 9.17 -18.31 11.33
N LYS A 380 8.71 -17.30 12.09
CA LYS A 380 7.96 -17.54 13.35
C LYS A 380 6.65 -18.29 13.07
N GLU A 381 5.88 -17.83 12.09
CA GLU A 381 4.62 -18.47 11.68
C GLU A 381 4.86 -19.91 11.18
N TRP A 382 5.90 -20.12 10.38
CA TRP A 382 6.27 -21.44 9.89
C TRP A 382 6.64 -22.41 11.03
N LYS A 383 7.40 -21.95 12.04
CA LYS A 383 7.72 -22.77 13.22
C LYS A 383 6.48 -23.18 14.01
N ILE A 384 5.56 -22.25 14.23
CA ILE A 384 4.29 -22.54 14.93
C ILE A 384 3.51 -23.59 14.15
N HIS A 385 3.32 -23.41 12.87
CA HIS A 385 2.57 -24.34 12.02
C HIS A 385 3.23 -25.73 11.96
N LYS A 386 4.57 -25.77 11.90
CA LYS A 386 5.31 -27.03 11.94
C LYS A 386 5.16 -27.76 13.28
N ALA A 387 5.19 -27.02 14.40
CA ALA A 387 4.97 -27.60 15.73
C ALA A 387 3.55 -28.17 15.86
N GLU A 388 2.53 -27.49 15.37
CA GLU A 388 1.15 -27.96 15.32
C GLU A 388 1.01 -29.27 14.51
N LEU A 389 1.68 -29.38 13.35
CA LEU A 389 1.64 -30.54 12.48
C LEU A 389 2.41 -31.78 13.07
N THR A 390 3.46 -31.49 13.84
CA THR A 390 4.31 -32.57 14.41
C THR A 390 3.90 -33.02 15.81
N GLY A 391 2.92 -32.34 16.43
CA GLY A 391 2.46 -32.67 17.79
C GLY A 391 3.52 -32.45 18.89
N LEU A 392 4.60 -31.72 18.57
CA LEU A 392 5.64 -31.37 19.53
C LEU A 392 5.24 -30.03 20.17
N GLU A 393 4.59 -30.09 21.32
CA GLU A 393 4.48 -28.97 22.24
C GLU A 393 5.88 -28.57 22.74
N ASN A 394 6.15 -27.29 22.77
CA ASN A 394 7.37 -26.69 23.33
C ASN A 394 7.39 -26.77 24.87
#